data_91f7cac513e7261bf795a86d36bee24a
#
_entry.id   91f7cac513e7261bf795a86d36bee24a
#
_cell.length_a   1.000
_cell.length_b   1.000
_cell.length_c   1.000
_cell.angle_alpha   90.00
_cell.angle_beta   90.00
_cell.angle_gamma   90.00
#
_symmetry.space_group_name_H-M   'P 1'
#
loop_
_entity.id
_entity.type
_entity.pdbx_description
1 polymer ?
#
loop_
_entity_poly.entity_id
_entity_poly.type
_entity_poly.pdbx_seq_one_letter_code
_entity_poly.pdbx_strand_id
1 'polypeptide(L)'
;MRRPVAVAALVLVAGGLQTARPAEAQSRGGAVPRNVTERIPASRKEDVNRRHPDGSTPLQWAVYNGDVAEVKRLLRLGADASIANRYGATPMSLAAEVANTDILKVLLEVGANVESPNADGMTALLAVSRTGNVEAAKLLLDHGAAVDAKEKFGGQTPLMWASARRHPEMMQLLISKGADVNAASTDRNYQRHIQAEGRPKSLDAGGLTPLLYAARENCRTCVDVLLKNKADIDLPDPDGATPLLVAIMNANWDLARQLIEAGADVNQWDVFGEAPLYNAVDQRTRIDGNRNSIDAPNTNTGLAIVKLLLDKGADPNMQLFFKPANVRGLLHTRGATPLIRAAFNNDAEVVKLLLDKGADATIVMADRQTPIHAVLAGRAPEPAAVELIKTLQKAGADVNTVALINHGEEIRGGTALHYAVRKRYKEVMKLLASFKIDLDAPDQDGLTALDYTQSRGFMPFMALQTPQFKDEAALLRELGATKLLAKNPVWPVLGPPQGVWPDIWPVGEPRVHDPVYHRESD
;
A
#
# COMPACT_ATOMS: atom_id res chain seq x y z
N MET A 1 -3.18 -42.02 27.20
CA MET A 1 -2.05 -41.45 26.43
C MET A 1 -2.46 -40.05 25.95
N ARG A 2 -2.15 -39.01 26.71
CA ARG A 2 -2.44 -37.61 26.35
C ARG A 2 -1.15 -37.00 25.85
N ARG A 3 -1.18 -36.52 24.61
CA ARG A 3 -0.06 -35.85 23.97
C ARG A 3 0.20 -34.48 24.65
N PRO A 4 1.45 -34.10 24.86
CA PRO A 4 1.75 -32.75 25.34
C PRO A 4 1.49 -31.74 24.22
N VAL A 5 0.77 -30.67 24.56
CA VAL A 5 0.58 -29.52 23.68
C VAL A 5 1.93 -28.83 23.52
N ALA A 6 2.46 -28.91 22.33
CA ALA A 6 3.64 -28.14 21.95
C ALA A 6 3.28 -26.65 22.06
N VAL A 7 4.08 -25.89 22.82
CA VAL A 7 4.07 -24.43 22.76
C VAL A 7 4.60 -24.05 21.37
N ALA A 8 3.70 -23.87 20.43
CA ALA A 8 4.03 -23.31 19.13
C ALA A 8 4.50 -21.87 19.36
N ALA A 9 5.77 -21.62 19.10
CA ALA A 9 6.25 -20.27 18.93
C ALA A 9 5.38 -19.62 17.83
N LEU A 10 4.61 -18.60 18.18
CA LEU A 10 3.81 -17.83 17.26
C LEU A 10 4.80 -17.04 16.39
N VAL A 11 5.25 -17.64 15.30
CA VAL A 11 5.90 -16.92 14.21
C VAL A 11 4.80 -16.09 13.55
N LEU A 12 4.62 -14.87 14.01
CA LEU A 12 3.87 -13.85 13.28
C LEU A 12 4.71 -13.43 12.08
N VAL A 13 4.55 -14.19 10.99
CA VAL A 13 4.90 -13.70 9.66
C VAL A 13 4.09 -12.43 9.46
N ALA A 14 4.77 -11.31 9.24
CA ALA A 14 4.17 -10.03 8.89
C ALA A 14 3.52 -10.16 7.50
N GLY A 15 2.32 -10.69 7.47
CA GLY A 15 1.46 -10.82 6.31
C GLY A 15 0.03 -10.50 6.74
N GLY A 16 -0.43 -9.29 6.40
CA GLY A 16 -1.84 -8.90 6.50
C GLY A 16 -2.37 -8.75 7.92
N LEU A 17 -2.19 -7.57 8.52
CA LEU A 17 -2.92 -7.16 9.71
C LEU A 17 -4.42 -7.07 9.41
N GLN A 18 -5.14 -8.15 9.70
CA GLN A 18 -6.54 -8.01 10.10
C GLN A 18 -6.52 -7.51 11.54
N THR A 19 -6.98 -6.29 11.74
CA THR A 19 -7.26 -5.73 13.07
C THR A 19 -8.41 -6.53 13.70
N ALA A 20 -8.07 -7.52 14.51
CA ALA A 20 -9.02 -8.04 15.48
C ALA A 20 -9.24 -6.94 16.53
N ARG A 21 -10.48 -6.45 16.66
CA ARG A 21 -10.94 -5.70 17.84
C ARG A 21 -10.46 -6.41 19.10
N PRO A 22 -10.05 -5.70 20.15
CA PRO A 22 -9.88 -6.35 21.44
C PRO A 22 -11.26 -6.89 21.85
N ALA A 23 -11.47 -8.17 21.64
CA ALA A 23 -12.55 -8.86 22.29
C ALA A 23 -12.27 -8.76 23.79
N GLU A 24 -13.21 -8.19 24.53
CA GLU A 24 -13.26 -8.31 25.98
C GLU A 24 -12.97 -9.78 26.31
N ALA A 25 -11.83 -10.02 26.91
CA ALA A 25 -11.48 -11.32 27.44
C ALA A 25 -12.44 -11.60 28.58
N GLN A 26 -13.61 -12.17 28.24
CA GLN A 26 -14.40 -12.85 29.24
C GLN A 26 -13.52 -13.96 29.82
N SER A 27 -13.15 -13.79 31.06
CA SER A 27 -12.47 -14.74 31.89
C SER A 27 -13.26 -16.04 31.95
N ARG A 28 -13.08 -16.92 30.99
CA ARG A 28 -13.35 -18.33 31.19
C ARG A 28 -12.18 -18.89 31.98
N GLY A 29 -12.37 -19.04 33.28
CA GLY A 29 -11.47 -19.71 34.18
C GLY A 29 -11.23 -21.16 33.78
N GLY A 30 -10.46 -21.37 32.73
CA GLY A 30 -9.76 -22.61 32.50
C GLY A 30 -8.46 -22.52 33.28
N ALA A 31 -8.37 -23.27 34.38
CA ALA A 31 -7.15 -23.39 35.15
C ALA A 31 -6.02 -23.74 34.17
N VAL A 32 -5.14 -22.75 33.89
CA VAL A 32 -3.82 -23.00 33.29
C VAL A 32 -3.20 -24.10 34.16
N PRO A 33 -2.79 -25.26 33.63
CA PRO A 33 -2.11 -26.24 34.45
C PRO A 33 -0.94 -25.48 35.09
N ARG A 34 -0.99 -25.32 36.40
CA ARG A 34 0.18 -24.94 37.18
C ARG A 34 1.15 -26.07 36.98
N ASN A 35 1.99 -25.96 35.93
CA ASN A 35 3.16 -26.80 35.82
C ASN A 35 3.97 -26.56 37.08
N VAL A 36 3.90 -27.56 37.95
CA VAL A 36 4.70 -27.65 39.14
C VAL A 36 6.14 -27.46 38.70
N THR A 37 6.68 -26.27 38.92
CA THR A 37 8.14 -26.09 38.90
C THR A 37 8.65 -27.03 39.97
N GLU A 38 9.22 -28.15 39.53
CA GLU A 38 9.90 -29.07 40.44
C GLU A 38 11.02 -28.25 41.10
N ARG A 39 10.79 -27.79 42.32
CA ARG A 39 11.80 -27.03 43.06
C ARG A 39 13.00 -27.93 43.24
N ILE A 40 14.10 -27.62 42.55
CA ILE A 40 15.34 -28.36 42.68
C ILE A 40 15.82 -28.19 44.13
N PRO A 41 15.99 -29.29 44.90
CA PRO A 41 16.48 -29.19 46.29
C PRO A 41 17.84 -28.49 46.31
N ALA A 42 18.06 -27.60 47.27
CA ALA A 42 19.28 -26.81 47.42
C ALA A 42 20.58 -27.61 47.51
N SER A 43 20.51 -28.94 47.70
CA SER A 43 21.64 -29.86 47.83
C SER A 43 22.20 -30.44 46.52
N ARG A 44 21.57 -30.21 45.38
CA ARG A 44 21.98 -30.80 44.08
C ARG A 44 22.39 -29.73 43.06
N LYS A 45 23.67 -29.26 43.15
CA LYS A 45 24.25 -28.35 42.14
C LYS A 45 24.30 -28.93 40.73
N GLU A 46 24.39 -30.26 40.62
CA GLU A 46 24.50 -30.98 39.33
C GLU A 46 23.21 -30.94 38.51
N ASP A 47 22.02 -30.77 39.15
CA ASP A 47 20.72 -30.75 38.49
C ASP A 47 20.26 -29.34 38.06
N VAL A 48 20.97 -28.28 38.43
CA VAL A 48 20.54 -26.89 38.22
C VAL A 48 20.48 -26.53 36.72
N ASN A 49 21.29 -27.19 35.90
CA ASN A 49 21.35 -27.02 34.44
C ASN A 49 20.74 -28.21 33.67
N ARG A 50 19.99 -29.08 34.35
CA ARG A 50 19.31 -30.21 33.73
C ARG A 50 18.41 -29.73 32.61
N ARG A 51 18.51 -30.35 31.43
CA ARG A 51 17.68 -30.01 30.26
C ARG A 51 16.40 -30.86 30.23
N HIS A 52 15.28 -30.18 30.04
CA HIS A 52 14.01 -30.80 29.69
C HIS A 52 14.01 -31.32 28.25
N PRO A 53 12.99 -32.09 27.82
CA PRO A 53 12.92 -32.62 26.44
C PRO A 53 12.96 -31.57 25.34
N ASP A 54 12.51 -30.35 25.60
CA ASP A 54 12.59 -29.20 24.71
C ASP A 54 13.95 -28.45 24.76
N GLY A 55 14.87 -28.95 25.57
CA GLY A 55 16.18 -28.38 25.81
C GLY A 55 16.21 -27.24 26.83
N SER A 56 15.06 -26.84 27.38
CA SER A 56 14.97 -25.77 28.38
C SER A 56 15.51 -26.20 29.73
N THR A 57 16.10 -25.23 30.45
CA THR A 57 16.62 -25.42 31.81
C THR A 57 15.59 -24.94 32.86
N PRO A 58 15.77 -25.32 34.15
CA PRO A 58 14.96 -24.75 35.23
C PRO A 58 15.00 -23.23 35.29
N LEU A 59 16.14 -22.61 34.97
CA LEU A 59 16.29 -21.15 34.90
C LEU A 59 15.37 -20.55 33.83
N GLN A 60 15.32 -21.14 32.63
CA GLN A 60 14.45 -20.66 31.56
C GLN A 60 12.97 -20.77 31.93
N TRP A 61 12.56 -21.82 32.63
CA TRP A 61 11.20 -21.95 33.15
C TRP A 61 10.87 -20.93 34.24
N ALA A 62 11.80 -20.65 35.18
CA ALA A 62 11.62 -19.61 36.17
C ALA A 62 11.47 -18.22 35.53
N VAL A 63 12.28 -17.93 34.47
CA VAL A 63 12.19 -16.70 33.68
C VAL A 63 10.84 -16.60 32.97
N TYR A 64 10.42 -17.67 32.28
CA TYR A 64 9.14 -17.70 31.55
C TYR A 64 7.94 -17.48 32.49
N ASN A 65 8.01 -18.02 33.70
CA ASN A 65 6.96 -17.84 34.75
C ASN A 65 7.05 -16.48 35.45
N GLY A 66 8.05 -15.66 35.18
CA GLY A 66 8.27 -14.38 35.83
C GLY A 66 8.66 -14.49 37.30
N ASP A 67 9.14 -15.66 37.78
CA ASP A 67 9.51 -15.89 39.19
C ASP A 67 10.91 -15.37 39.48
N VAL A 68 11.00 -14.08 39.81
CA VAL A 68 12.25 -13.39 40.12
C VAL A 68 12.99 -14.06 41.30
N ALA A 69 12.25 -14.54 42.32
CA ALA A 69 12.85 -15.18 43.48
C ALA A 69 13.52 -16.50 43.12
N GLU A 70 12.85 -17.31 42.30
CA GLU A 70 13.41 -18.57 41.79
C GLU A 70 14.56 -18.35 40.83
N VAL A 71 14.49 -17.35 39.95
CA VAL A 71 15.61 -16.94 39.08
C VAL A 71 16.85 -16.61 39.91
N LYS A 72 16.71 -15.76 40.95
CA LYS A 72 17.80 -15.42 41.87
C LYS A 72 18.36 -16.65 42.60
N ARG A 73 17.47 -17.56 43.01
CA ARG A 73 17.87 -18.80 43.71
C ARG A 73 18.69 -19.71 42.80
N LEU A 74 18.21 -19.95 41.57
CA LEU A 74 18.87 -20.81 40.60
C LEU A 74 20.24 -20.25 40.19
N LEU A 75 20.34 -18.96 39.94
CA LEU A 75 21.60 -18.30 39.62
C LEU A 75 22.65 -18.42 40.73
N ARG A 76 22.21 -18.26 42.03
CA ARG A 76 23.11 -18.49 43.17
C ARG A 76 23.58 -19.94 43.31
N LEU A 77 22.81 -20.90 42.80
CA LEU A 77 23.20 -22.31 42.72
C LEU A 77 24.11 -22.64 41.54
N GLY A 78 24.40 -21.68 40.69
CA GLY A 78 25.26 -21.84 39.53
C GLY A 78 24.52 -22.21 38.23
N ALA A 79 23.26 -21.79 38.12
CA ALA A 79 22.56 -21.92 36.84
C ALA A 79 23.27 -21.11 35.76
N ASP A 80 23.49 -21.72 34.60
CA ASP A 80 24.12 -21.09 33.46
C ASP A 80 23.11 -20.28 32.64
N ALA A 81 23.24 -18.96 32.67
CA ALA A 81 22.38 -18.03 31.94
C ALA A 81 22.64 -17.97 30.42
N SER A 82 23.66 -18.69 29.94
CA SER A 82 24.00 -18.73 28.50
C SER A 82 23.32 -19.87 27.74
N ILE A 83 22.75 -20.86 28.44
CA ILE A 83 22.17 -22.04 27.81
C ILE A 83 20.95 -21.65 26.96
N ALA A 84 21.01 -21.98 25.66
CA ALA A 84 19.87 -21.91 24.77
C ALA A 84 19.11 -23.23 24.73
N ASN A 85 17.78 -23.18 24.62
CA ASN A 85 16.93 -24.33 24.37
C ASN A 85 16.99 -24.77 22.89
N ARG A 86 16.21 -25.78 22.49
CA ARG A 86 16.19 -26.26 21.09
C ARG A 86 15.68 -25.24 20.09
N TYR A 87 15.00 -24.19 20.54
CA TYR A 87 14.51 -23.08 19.74
C TYR A 87 15.46 -21.89 19.73
N GLY A 88 16.66 -22.03 20.29
CA GLY A 88 17.65 -20.96 20.41
C GLY A 88 17.31 -19.90 21.46
N ALA A 89 16.26 -20.10 22.25
CA ALA A 89 15.90 -19.13 23.29
C ALA A 89 16.82 -19.27 24.51
N THR A 90 17.44 -18.16 24.94
CA THR A 90 18.24 -18.04 26.15
C THR A 90 17.38 -17.45 27.29
N PRO A 91 17.83 -17.55 28.56
CA PRO A 91 17.17 -16.82 29.65
C PRO A 91 16.99 -15.33 29.38
N MET A 92 18.01 -14.69 28.75
CA MET A 92 17.97 -13.26 28.38
C MET A 92 16.87 -12.96 27.34
N SER A 93 16.81 -13.75 26.24
CA SER A 93 15.80 -13.55 25.21
C SER A 93 14.39 -13.81 25.73
N LEU A 94 14.19 -14.82 26.61
CA LEU A 94 12.90 -15.08 27.26
C LEU A 94 12.47 -13.96 28.19
N ALA A 95 13.40 -13.41 29.00
CA ALA A 95 13.12 -12.29 29.89
C ALA A 95 12.68 -11.04 29.12
N ALA A 96 13.28 -10.80 27.95
CA ALA A 96 12.92 -9.71 27.05
C ALA A 96 11.54 -9.92 26.41
N GLU A 97 11.22 -11.15 25.98
CA GLU A 97 9.91 -11.49 25.38
C GLU A 97 8.75 -11.29 26.38
N VAL A 98 8.97 -11.63 27.66
CA VAL A 98 7.97 -11.39 28.71
C VAL A 98 8.05 -9.99 29.29
N ALA A 99 8.96 -9.16 28.80
CA ALA A 99 9.19 -7.77 29.19
C ALA A 99 9.41 -7.59 30.71
N ASN A 100 10.07 -8.55 31.37
CA ASN A 100 10.32 -8.52 32.83
C ASN A 100 11.65 -7.84 33.13
N THR A 101 11.60 -6.54 33.46
CA THR A 101 12.79 -5.71 33.75
C THR A 101 13.58 -6.22 34.95
N ASP A 102 12.94 -6.72 36.00
CA ASP A 102 13.64 -7.23 37.18
C ASP A 102 14.46 -8.47 36.87
N ILE A 103 13.92 -9.38 36.04
CA ILE A 103 14.65 -10.57 35.61
C ILE A 103 15.80 -10.18 34.69
N LEU A 104 15.60 -9.25 33.74
CA LEU A 104 16.66 -8.73 32.88
C LEU A 104 17.80 -8.17 33.72
N LYS A 105 17.48 -7.35 34.74
CA LYS A 105 18.49 -6.79 35.65
C LYS A 105 19.29 -7.89 36.36
N VAL A 106 18.63 -8.87 36.92
CA VAL A 106 19.28 -9.99 37.61
C VAL A 106 20.19 -10.81 36.70
N LEU A 107 19.76 -11.04 35.46
CA LEU A 107 20.58 -11.75 34.46
C LEU A 107 21.80 -10.95 34.05
N LEU A 108 21.70 -9.62 33.89
CA LEU A 108 22.80 -8.74 33.58
C LEU A 108 23.79 -8.64 34.73
N GLU A 109 23.33 -8.60 35.98
CA GLU A 109 24.18 -8.58 37.19
C GLU A 109 25.09 -9.83 37.30
N VAL A 110 24.68 -10.97 36.75
CA VAL A 110 25.52 -12.19 36.69
C VAL A 110 26.32 -12.31 35.40
N GLY A 111 26.37 -11.26 34.57
CA GLY A 111 27.13 -11.22 33.33
C GLY A 111 26.54 -12.00 32.17
N ALA A 112 25.21 -12.22 32.15
CA ALA A 112 24.54 -12.78 30.98
C ALA A 112 24.76 -11.88 29.75
N ASN A 113 25.02 -12.50 28.59
CA ASN A 113 25.29 -11.76 27.36
C ASN A 113 24.03 -10.98 26.91
N VAL A 114 24.14 -9.64 26.89
CA VAL A 114 23.09 -8.70 26.53
C VAL A 114 22.62 -8.91 25.06
N GLU A 115 23.51 -9.38 24.19
CA GLU A 115 23.22 -9.64 22.78
C GLU A 115 22.66 -11.03 22.50
N SER A 116 22.51 -11.91 23.50
CA SER A 116 22.05 -13.29 23.29
C SER A 116 20.82 -13.36 22.37
N PRO A 117 21.00 -13.44 21.03
CA PRO A 117 19.85 -13.49 20.11
C PRO A 117 19.21 -14.88 20.18
N ASN A 118 17.91 -14.93 19.91
CA ASN A 118 17.25 -16.19 19.62
C ASN A 118 17.63 -16.71 18.21
N ALA A 119 17.05 -17.84 17.78
CA ALA A 119 17.32 -18.43 16.46
C ALA A 119 17.07 -17.45 15.30
N ASP A 120 16.11 -16.55 15.44
CA ASP A 120 15.71 -15.55 14.45
C ASP A 120 16.60 -14.29 14.47
N GLY A 121 17.60 -14.26 15.34
CA GLY A 121 18.46 -13.08 15.52
C GLY A 121 17.83 -11.98 16.36
N MET A 122 16.68 -12.24 16.97
CA MET A 122 16.00 -11.28 17.84
C MET A 122 16.80 -11.12 19.14
N THR A 123 17.41 -9.95 19.34
CA THR A 123 18.08 -9.60 20.61
C THR A 123 17.08 -9.14 21.67
N ALA A 124 17.53 -9.05 22.91
CA ALA A 124 16.71 -8.53 23.99
C ALA A 124 16.21 -7.10 23.72
N LEU A 125 17.08 -6.25 23.16
CA LEU A 125 16.71 -4.86 22.80
C LEU A 125 15.63 -4.80 21.72
N LEU A 126 15.71 -5.66 20.69
CA LEU A 126 14.67 -5.77 19.67
C LEU A 126 13.31 -6.18 20.28
N ALA A 127 13.30 -7.17 21.17
CA ALA A 127 12.08 -7.66 21.82
C ALA A 127 11.43 -6.58 22.69
N VAL A 128 12.20 -5.89 23.55
CA VAL A 128 11.65 -4.83 24.41
C VAL A 128 11.24 -3.58 23.63
N SER A 129 11.90 -3.30 22.49
CA SER A 129 11.51 -2.20 21.59
C SER A 129 10.14 -2.46 20.96
N ARG A 130 9.84 -3.72 20.62
CA ARG A 130 8.53 -4.15 20.13
C ARG A 130 7.44 -4.00 21.17
N THR A 131 7.74 -4.22 22.46
CA THR A 131 6.77 -4.09 23.56
C THR A 131 6.63 -2.68 24.10
N GLY A 132 7.58 -1.79 23.80
CA GLY A 132 7.61 -0.41 24.29
C GLY A 132 8.10 -0.26 25.75
N ASN A 133 8.76 -1.28 26.33
CA ASN A 133 9.29 -1.19 27.69
C ASN A 133 10.58 -0.35 27.72
N VAL A 134 10.42 0.96 27.93
CA VAL A 134 11.51 1.95 27.92
C VAL A 134 12.51 1.69 29.04
N GLU A 135 12.06 1.25 30.24
CA GLU A 135 12.95 0.96 31.37
C GLU A 135 13.87 -0.23 31.06
N ALA A 136 13.31 -1.31 30.53
CA ALA A 136 14.09 -2.47 30.12
C ALA A 136 15.07 -2.11 28.99
N ALA A 137 14.64 -1.32 28.00
CA ALA A 137 15.51 -0.88 26.91
C ALA A 137 16.68 -0.03 27.43
N LYS A 138 16.42 0.92 28.35
CA LYS A 138 17.47 1.72 28.97
C LYS A 138 18.47 0.84 29.71
N LEU A 139 17.98 -0.14 30.47
CA LEU A 139 18.83 -1.08 31.18
C LEU A 139 19.75 -1.86 30.23
N LEU A 140 19.20 -2.38 29.13
CA LEU A 140 19.98 -3.13 28.13
C LEU A 140 21.02 -2.23 27.42
N LEU A 141 20.63 -1.02 27.03
CA LEU A 141 21.53 -0.05 26.38
C LEU A 141 22.66 0.40 27.31
N ASP A 142 22.37 0.59 28.59
CA ASP A 142 23.41 0.95 29.60
C ASP A 142 24.38 -0.23 29.85
N HIS A 143 24.01 -1.47 29.51
CA HIS A 143 24.88 -2.65 29.52
C HIS A 143 25.46 -2.99 28.15
N GLY A 144 25.40 -2.07 27.19
CA GLY A 144 26.10 -2.18 25.91
C GLY A 144 25.35 -2.92 24.81
N ALA A 145 24.02 -3.05 24.91
CA ALA A 145 23.21 -3.57 23.81
C ALA A 145 23.39 -2.72 22.54
N ALA A 146 23.58 -3.38 21.40
CA ALA A 146 23.76 -2.71 20.11
C ALA A 146 22.44 -2.05 19.67
N VAL A 147 22.43 -0.72 19.60
CA VAL A 147 21.23 0.08 19.35
C VAL A 147 20.64 -0.18 17.96
N ASP A 148 21.46 -0.55 16.98
CA ASP A 148 21.05 -0.85 15.60
C ASP A 148 21.20 -2.34 15.25
N ALA A 149 21.14 -3.24 16.27
CA ALA A 149 21.09 -4.68 16.02
C ALA A 149 19.96 -5.02 15.04
N LYS A 150 20.23 -5.92 14.08
CA LYS A 150 19.25 -6.34 13.07
C LYS A 150 18.86 -7.80 13.27
N GLU A 151 17.56 -8.10 13.24
CA GLU A 151 17.08 -9.49 13.17
C GLU A 151 17.32 -10.08 11.75
N LYS A 152 17.26 -11.43 11.64
CA LYS A 152 17.73 -12.13 10.43
C LYS A 152 16.74 -12.11 9.26
N PHE A 153 15.44 -11.98 9.52
CA PHE A 153 14.43 -12.13 8.47
C PHE A 153 14.20 -10.85 7.67
N GLY A 154 13.95 -9.75 8.37
CA GLY A 154 13.62 -8.47 7.76
C GLY A 154 14.75 -7.46 7.89
N GLY A 155 15.82 -7.78 8.64
CA GLY A 155 16.89 -6.81 8.94
C GLY A 155 16.36 -5.59 9.70
N GLN A 156 15.31 -5.78 10.49
CA GLN A 156 14.68 -4.68 11.22
C GLN A 156 15.50 -4.33 12.47
N THR A 157 15.62 -3.01 12.72
CA THR A 157 16.29 -2.46 13.91
C THR A 157 15.30 -2.25 15.06
N PRO A 158 15.79 -2.04 16.30
CA PRO A 158 14.94 -1.64 17.44
C PRO A 158 14.08 -0.41 17.15
N LEU A 159 14.63 0.60 16.44
CA LEU A 159 13.89 1.82 16.08
C LEU A 159 12.75 1.53 15.11
N MET A 160 12.94 0.64 14.12
CA MET A 160 11.88 0.20 13.21
C MET A 160 10.77 -0.52 13.96
N TRP A 161 11.09 -1.41 14.91
CA TRP A 161 10.11 -2.10 15.74
C TRP A 161 9.32 -1.13 16.62
N ALA A 162 9.99 -0.15 17.23
CA ALA A 162 9.34 0.88 18.02
C ALA A 162 8.39 1.74 17.15
N SER A 163 8.79 2.08 15.90
CA SER A 163 7.96 2.80 14.93
C SER A 163 6.75 1.99 14.51
N ALA A 164 6.95 0.71 14.13
CA ALA A 164 5.89 -0.20 13.72
C ALA A 164 4.87 -0.51 14.83
N ARG A 165 5.26 -0.32 16.08
CA ARG A 165 4.40 -0.53 17.26
C ARG A 165 3.91 0.75 17.90
N ARG A 166 4.24 1.90 17.32
CA ARG A 166 3.76 3.23 17.74
C ARG A 166 4.21 3.58 19.17
N HIS A 167 5.50 3.39 19.47
CA HIS A 167 6.12 3.67 20.76
C HIS A 167 7.05 4.88 20.71
N PRO A 168 6.56 6.12 20.66
CA PRO A 168 7.37 7.32 20.46
C PRO A 168 8.40 7.55 21.57
N GLU A 169 8.09 7.20 22.82
CA GLU A 169 9.04 7.32 23.95
C GLU A 169 10.24 6.36 23.79
N MET A 170 9.97 5.13 23.34
CA MET A 170 11.00 4.16 22.99
C MET A 170 11.88 4.69 21.86
N MET A 171 11.26 5.27 20.83
CA MET A 171 11.99 5.87 19.71
C MET A 171 12.91 7.00 20.19
N GLN A 172 12.43 7.89 21.06
CA GLN A 172 13.25 8.96 21.64
C GLN A 172 14.45 8.40 22.39
N LEU A 173 14.27 7.35 23.20
CA LEU A 173 15.35 6.71 23.90
C LEU A 173 16.40 6.14 22.92
N LEU A 174 15.96 5.35 21.94
CA LEU A 174 16.85 4.71 20.96
C LEU A 174 17.65 5.76 20.16
N ILE A 175 17.00 6.82 19.69
CA ILE A 175 17.65 7.91 18.97
C ILE A 175 18.66 8.65 19.86
N SER A 176 18.31 8.90 21.12
CA SER A 176 19.26 9.51 22.09
C SER A 176 20.50 8.66 22.36
N LYS A 177 20.42 7.36 22.10
CA LYS A 177 21.53 6.39 22.21
C LYS A 177 22.22 6.13 20.86
N GLY A 178 21.89 6.91 19.83
CA GLY A 178 22.58 6.90 18.54
C GLY A 178 21.96 5.97 17.48
N ALA A 179 20.70 5.57 17.62
CA ALA A 179 20.03 4.80 16.58
C ALA A 179 19.97 5.58 15.26
N ASP A 180 20.28 4.89 14.15
CA ASP A 180 20.18 5.47 12.81
C ASP A 180 18.70 5.65 12.41
N VAL A 181 18.27 6.92 12.30
CA VAL A 181 16.91 7.31 11.97
C VAL A 181 16.53 6.97 10.52
N ASN A 182 17.53 6.76 9.65
CA ASN A 182 17.36 6.46 8.23
C ASN A 182 17.75 5.01 7.89
N ALA A 183 18.04 4.18 8.87
CA ALA A 183 18.33 2.78 8.64
C ALA A 183 17.19 2.14 7.83
N ALA A 184 17.55 1.33 6.83
CA ALA A 184 16.57 0.57 6.05
C ALA A 184 16.58 -0.91 6.47
N SER A 185 15.40 -1.53 6.48
CA SER A 185 15.26 -2.98 6.61
C SER A 185 15.82 -3.68 5.37
N THR A 186 16.01 -5.00 5.43
CA THR A 186 16.55 -5.74 4.29
C THR A 186 15.64 -5.63 3.07
N ASP A 187 16.19 -5.19 1.96
CA ASP A 187 15.53 -5.28 0.66
C ASP A 187 15.45 -6.76 0.24
N ARG A 188 14.23 -7.25 0.11
CA ARG A 188 13.95 -8.57 -0.41
C ARG A 188 13.69 -8.45 -1.91
N ASN A 189 14.73 -8.52 -2.71
CA ASN A 189 14.64 -8.45 -4.16
C ASN A 189 13.81 -9.64 -4.71
N TYR A 190 12.49 -9.61 -4.47
CA TYR A 190 11.58 -10.55 -5.12
C TYR A 190 11.42 -10.14 -6.57
N GLN A 191 11.77 -11.04 -7.49
CA GLN A 191 11.29 -10.89 -8.86
C GLN A 191 9.76 -10.72 -8.79
N ARG A 192 9.27 -9.57 -9.23
CA ARG A 192 7.84 -9.31 -9.30
C ARG A 192 7.23 -10.22 -10.36
N HIS A 193 6.79 -11.39 -9.93
CA HIS A 193 5.91 -12.20 -10.76
C HIS A 193 4.57 -11.47 -10.83
N ILE A 194 4.31 -10.83 -11.95
CA ILE A 194 2.98 -10.34 -12.31
C ILE A 194 2.11 -11.58 -12.47
N GLN A 195 1.48 -12.01 -11.39
CA GLN A 195 0.49 -13.08 -11.48
C GLN A 195 -0.78 -12.48 -12.06
N ALA A 196 -1.36 -13.19 -13.04
CA ALA A 196 -2.59 -12.80 -13.73
C ALA A 196 -3.83 -12.75 -12.81
N GLU A 197 -3.73 -13.19 -11.58
CA GLU A 197 -4.78 -13.10 -10.58
C GLU A 197 -4.75 -11.76 -9.85
N GLY A 198 -5.81 -11.01 -10.07
CA GLY A 198 -6.07 -9.63 -9.71
C GLY A 198 -6.05 -9.25 -8.23
N ARG A 199 -5.10 -9.68 -7.46
CA ARG A 199 -4.75 -9.10 -6.15
C ARG A 199 -3.27 -8.80 -6.12
N PRO A 200 -2.85 -7.53 -5.99
CA PRO A 200 -1.49 -7.28 -5.57
C PRO A 200 -1.40 -7.78 -4.13
N LYS A 201 -0.85 -8.94 -3.95
CA LYS A 201 -0.05 -9.09 -2.76
C LYS A 201 1.14 -8.20 -3.05
N SER A 202 1.10 -6.97 -2.59
CA SER A 202 2.32 -6.22 -2.34
C SER A 202 3.05 -7.04 -1.29
N LEU A 203 3.87 -7.96 -1.75
CA LEU A 203 4.86 -8.58 -0.89
C LEU A 203 5.72 -7.39 -0.48
N ASP A 204 5.76 -7.14 0.82
CA ASP A 204 6.61 -6.14 1.42
C ASP A 204 8.03 -6.42 0.90
N ALA A 205 8.51 -5.61 -0.02
CA ALA A 205 9.82 -5.77 -0.63
C ALA A 205 10.94 -5.54 0.40
N GLY A 206 10.59 -5.13 1.60
CA GLY A 206 11.55 -4.69 2.60
C GLY A 206 12.02 -3.27 2.32
N GLY A 207 13.25 -2.94 2.72
CA GLY A 207 13.83 -1.61 2.50
C GLY A 207 13.12 -0.47 3.26
N LEU A 208 12.24 -0.79 4.21
CA LEU A 208 11.46 0.21 4.93
C LEU A 208 12.30 0.90 6.00
N THR A 209 12.21 2.24 6.04
CA THR A 209 12.80 3.08 7.08
C THR A 209 11.87 3.20 8.30
N PRO A 210 12.37 3.65 9.48
CA PRO A 210 11.51 3.97 10.62
C PRO A 210 10.37 4.92 10.28
N LEU A 211 10.61 5.90 9.37
CA LEU A 211 9.59 6.86 8.96
C LEU A 211 8.52 6.22 8.08
N LEU A 212 8.87 5.31 7.18
CA LEU A 212 7.93 4.52 6.40
C LEU A 212 7.06 3.62 7.29
N TYR A 213 7.66 2.98 8.32
CA TYR A 213 6.89 2.24 9.32
C TYR A 213 5.91 3.15 10.06
N ALA A 214 6.35 4.32 10.52
CA ALA A 214 5.49 5.29 11.21
C ALA A 214 4.34 5.78 10.32
N ALA A 215 4.61 6.02 9.03
CA ALA A 215 3.60 6.44 8.05
C ALA A 215 2.57 5.34 7.79
N ARG A 216 3.00 4.10 7.62
CA ARG A 216 2.14 2.95 7.42
C ARG A 216 1.19 2.73 8.60
N GLU A 217 1.71 2.86 9.82
CA GLU A 217 0.95 2.67 11.05
C GLU A 217 0.16 3.92 11.48
N ASN A 218 0.18 4.99 10.70
CA ASN A 218 -0.48 6.26 11.01
C ASN A 218 -0.09 6.83 12.39
N CYS A 219 1.21 6.74 12.73
CA CYS A 219 1.74 7.22 14.00
C CYS A 219 2.28 8.65 13.87
N ARG A 220 1.42 9.66 14.00
CA ARG A 220 1.78 11.08 13.86
C ARG A 220 2.85 11.51 14.86
N THR A 221 2.75 11.07 16.11
CA THR A 221 3.76 11.35 17.15
C THR A 221 5.11 10.71 16.84
N CYS A 222 5.12 9.49 16.24
CA CYS A 222 6.36 8.86 15.78
C CYS A 222 7.00 9.67 14.65
N VAL A 223 6.20 10.18 13.71
CA VAL A 223 6.68 11.06 12.63
C VAL A 223 7.30 12.32 13.21
N ASP A 224 6.66 12.97 14.21
CA ASP A 224 7.23 14.13 14.88
C ASP A 224 8.60 13.83 15.50
N VAL A 225 8.73 12.68 16.18
CA VAL A 225 10.00 12.27 16.79
C VAL A 225 11.08 12.10 15.73
N LEU A 226 10.79 11.43 14.63
CA LEU A 226 11.75 11.16 13.55
C LEU A 226 12.18 12.45 12.84
N LEU A 227 11.23 13.30 12.45
CA LEU A 227 11.54 14.55 11.74
C LEU A 227 12.33 15.52 12.60
N LYS A 228 12.03 15.62 13.92
CA LYS A 228 12.82 16.42 14.86
C LYS A 228 14.28 15.93 14.95
N ASN A 229 14.52 14.65 14.69
CA ASN A 229 15.84 14.04 14.70
C ASN A 229 16.42 13.85 13.28
N LYS A 230 15.94 14.64 12.30
CA LYS A 230 16.47 14.74 10.94
C LYS A 230 16.33 13.44 10.13
N ALA A 231 15.30 12.66 10.37
CA ALA A 231 14.91 11.61 9.42
C ALA A 231 14.67 12.24 8.05
N ASP A 232 15.15 11.58 7.00
CA ASP A 232 14.89 12.00 5.62
C ASP A 232 13.41 11.77 5.31
N ILE A 233 12.69 12.87 5.07
CA ILE A 233 11.24 12.88 4.88
C ILE A 233 10.82 12.20 3.57
N ASP A 234 11.72 12.19 2.58
CA ASP A 234 11.45 11.72 1.23
C ASP A 234 12.15 10.41 0.89
N LEU A 235 12.82 9.77 1.87
CA LEU A 235 13.51 8.50 1.64
C LEU A 235 12.49 7.38 1.34
N PRO A 236 12.45 6.89 0.08
CA PRO A 236 11.44 5.94 -0.34
C PRO A 236 11.77 4.50 0.04
N ASP A 237 10.79 3.62 -0.11
CA ASP A 237 11.03 2.18 -0.16
C ASP A 237 11.61 1.76 -1.54
N PRO A 238 11.99 0.48 -1.75
CA PRO A 238 12.51 0.00 -3.03
C PRO A 238 11.52 0.14 -4.21
N ASP A 239 10.25 0.37 -3.96
CA ASP A 239 9.22 0.62 -4.96
C ASP A 239 9.05 2.11 -5.27
N GLY A 240 9.84 2.97 -4.61
CA GLY A 240 9.77 4.42 -4.76
C GLY A 240 8.68 5.07 -3.91
N ALA A 241 7.95 4.30 -3.09
CA ALA A 241 6.89 4.86 -2.25
C ALA A 241 7.49 5.63 -1.07
N THR A 242 7.27 6.95 -1.06
CA THR A 242 7.68 7.84 0.03
C THR A 242 6.73 7.75 1.23
N PRO A 243 7.13 8.23 2.42
CA PRO A 243 6.23 8.34 3.56
C PRO A 243 4.93 9.10 3.25
N LEU A 244 5.00 10.15 2.42
CA LEU A 244 3.83 10.89 1.96
C LEU A 244 2.91 10.04 1.08
N LEU A 245 3.47 9.31 0.10
CA LEU A 245 2.70 8.38 -0.74
C LEU A 245 2.03 7.29 0.12
N VAL A 246 2.77 6.68 1.06
CA VAL A 246 2.22 5.67 1.97
C VAL A 246 1.06 6.23 2.80
N ALA A 247 1.17 7.46 3.30
CA ALA A 247 0.10 8.09 4.06
C ALA A 247 -1.16 8.32 3.19
N ILE A 248 -1.00 8.81 1.96
CA ILE A 248 -2.11 9.07 1.02
C ILE A 248 -2.76 7.76 0.56
N MET A 249 -1.98 6.75 0.18
CA MET A 249 -2.47 5.43 -0.25
C MET A 249 -3.32 4.73 0.82
N ASN A 250 -3.04 5.01 2.10
CA ASN A 250 -3.82 4.52 3.23
C ASN A 250 -4.93 5.48 3.68
N ALA A 251 -5.17 6.57 2.94
CA ALA A 251 -6.12 7.63 3.29
C ALA A 251 -5.91 8.23 4.69
N ASN A 252 -4.68 8.25 5.17
CA ASN A 252 -4.26 8.87 6.43
C ASN A 252 -4.08 10.38 6.22
N TRP A 253 -5.20 11.09 5.99
CA TRP A 253 -5.19 12.49 5.54
C TRP A 253 -4.53 13.46 6.50
N ASP A 254 -4.70 13.26 7.82
CA ASP A 254 -4.05 14.10 8.83
C ASP A 254 -2.53 13.92 8.85
N LEU A 255 -2.07 12.68 8.64
CA LEU A 255 -0.64 12.40 8.51
C LEU A 255 -0.08 12.94 7.19
N ALA A 256 -0.81 12.78 6.09
CA ALA A 256 -0.43 13.35 4.80
C ALA A 256 -0.26 14.88 4.90
N ARG A 257 -1.20 15.57 5.56
CA ARG A 257 -1.07 17.02 5.85
C ARG A 257 0.20 17.33 6.63
N GLN A 258 0.47 16.58 7.70
CA GLN A 258 1.65 16.77 8.54
C GLN A 258 2.94 16.66 7.74
N LEU A 259 3.05 15.64 6.87
CA LEU A 259 4.23 15.43 6.01
C LEU A 259 4.38 16.56 4.96
N ILE A 260 3.28 16.97 4.31
CA ILE A 260 3.29 18.08 3.35
C ILE A 260 3.72 19.39 4.02
N GLU A 261 3.18 19.69 5.21
CA GLU A 261 3.53 20.88 5.98
C GLU A 261 4.98 20.83 6.50
N ALA A 262 5.53 19.65 6.74
CA ALA A 262 6.92 19.43 7.09
C ALA A 262 7.89 19.53 5.90
N GLY A 263 7.38 19.67 4.66
CA GLY A 263 8.19 19.90 3.47
C GLY A 263 8.47 18.66 2.63
N ALA A 264 7.68 17.60 2.76
CA ALA A 264 7.77 16.42 1.87
C ALA A 264 7.61 16.83 0.39
N ASP A 265 8.37 16.19 -0.50
CA ASP A 265 8.27 16.41 -1.95
C ASP A 265 6.90 15.90 -2.46
N VAL A 266 6.08 16.86 -2.90
CA VAL A 266 4.73 16.60 -3.40
C VAL A 266 4.71 16.04 -4.83
N ASN A 267 5.88 15.94 -5.48
CA ASN A 267 6.03 15.48 -6.85
C ASN A 267 6.83 14.17 -6.98
N GLN A 268 7.37 13.63 -5.89
CA GLN A 268 8.06 12.36 -5.95
C GLN A 268 7.06 11.22 -6.19
N TRP A 269 7.36 10.37 -7.17
CA TRP A 269 6.51 9.29 -7.64
C TRP A 269 7.16 7.91 -7.43
N ASP A 270 6.35 6.88 -7.39
CA ASP A 270 6.78 5.48 -7.27
C ASP A 270 7.10 4.84 -8.64
N VAL A 271 7.48 3.57 -8.63
CA VAL A 271 7.83 2.82 -9.87
C VAL A 271 6.68 2.73 -10.89
N PHE A 272 5.44 3.05 -10.50
CA PHE A 272 4.29 3.09 -11.40
C PHE A 272 4.04 4.50 -11.94
N GLY A 273 4.77 5.51 -11.47
CA GLY A 273 4.52 6.91 -11.74
C GLY A 273 3.38 7.48 -10.89
N GLU A 274 3.02 6.81 -9.81
CA GLU A 274 1.97 7.28 -8.91
C GLU A 274 2.50 8.41 -8.01
N ALA A 275 2.20 9.65 -8.38
CA ALA A 275 2.53 10.82 -7.57
C ALA A 275 1.47 11.08 -6.47
N PRO A 276 1.81 11.84 -5.41
CA PRO A 276 0.91 12.18 -4.31
C PRO A 276 -0.44 12.75 -4.78
N LEU A 277 -0.45 13.66 -5.76
CA LEU A 277 -1.68 14.27 -6.27
C LEU A 277 -2.59 13.27 -6.96
N TYR A 278 -2.03 12.39 -7.82
CA TYR A 278 -2.82 11.35 -8.49
C TYR A 278 -3.47 10.41 -7.47
N ASN A 279 -2.68 9.94 -6.51
CA ASN A 279 -3.17 9.04 -5.45
C ASN A 279 -4.23 9.72 -4.56
N ALA A 280 -4.07 11.00 -4.22
CA ALA A 280 -5.05 11.72 -3.42
C ALA A 280 -6.40 11.85 -4.16
N VAL A 281 -6.38 12.11 -5.47
CA VAL A 281 -7.58 12.13 -6.32
C VAL A 281 -8.23 10.74 -6.41
N ASP A 282 -7.42 9.69 -6.58
CA ASP A 282 -7.93 8.32 -6.66
C ASP A 282 -8.56 7.85 -5.35
N GLN A 283 -7.85 8.02 -4.23
CA GLN A 283 -8.30 7.54 -2.92
C GLN A 283 -9.53 8.27 -2.40
N ARG A 284 -9.69 9.56 -2.74
CA ARG A 284 -10.83 10.36 -2.30
C ARG A 284 -12.19 9.76 -2.69
N THR A 285 -12.29 9.18 -3.88
CA THR A 285 -13.54 8.70 -4.48
C THR A 285 -13.62 7.18 -4.54
N ARG A 286 -12.64 6.49 -3.98
CA ARG A 286 -12.57 5.03 -4.02
C ARG A 286 -13.65 4.43 -3.12
N ILE A 287 -14.74 3.98 -3.73
CA ILE A 287 -15.80 3.20 -3.07
C ILE A 287 -15.34 1.73 -3.05
N ASP A 288 -14.33 1.43 -2.28
CA ASP A 288 -13.96 0.05 -2.00
C ASP A 288 -14.60 -0.37 -0.68
N GLY A 289 -15.77 -1.04 -0.78
CA GLY A 289 -16.43 -1.67 0.36
C GLY A 289 -15.59 -2.76 1.05
N ASN A 290 -14.29 -2.84 0.78
CA ASN A 290 -13.39 -3.88 1.29
C ASN A 290 -12.12 -3.31 1.97
N ARG A 291 -11.99 -2.01 2.14
CA ARG A 291 -11.02 -1.45 3.08
C ARG A 291 -11.75 -1.17 4.38
N ASN A 292 -11.50 -2.02 5.36
CA ASN A 292 -11.58 -1.58 6.73
C ASN A 292 -10.62 -0.38 6.85
N SER A 293 -11.15 0.83 6.64
CA SER A 293 -10.49 2.02 7.13
C SER A 293 -10.27 1.75 8.59
N ILE A 294 -9.02 1.60 8.98
CA ILE A 294 -8.67 1.67 10.39
C ILE A 294 -9.05 3.08 10.74
N ASP A 295 -10.18 3.21 11.45
CA ASP A 295 -10.78 4.46 11.84
C ASP A 295 -9.88 5.21 12.82
N ALA A 296 -8.79 5.78 12.30
CA ALA A 296 -8.27 6.96 12.94
C ALA A 296 -9.14 8.11 12.43
N PRO A 297 -9.83 8.84 13.29
CA PRO A 297 -10.65 9.96 12.87
C PRO A 297 -9.74 10.99 12.21
N ASN A 298 -9.77 11.02 10.88
CA ASN A 298 -9.14 12.09 10.14
C ASN A 298 -9.95 13.37 10.34
N THR A 299 -9.30 14.45 10.69
CA THR A 299 -9.89 15.80 10.72
C THR A 299 -9.84 16.46 9.34
N ASN A 300 -8.96 15.97 8.46
CA ASN A 300 -8.84 16.43 7.09
C ASN A 300 -9.56 15.47 6.13
N THR A 301 -10.01 16.02 5.00
CA THR A 301 -10.63 15.28 3.91
C THR A 301 -9.66 15.10 2.75
N GLY A 302 -9.90 14.11 1.89
CA GLY A 302 -9.13 13.93 0.67
C GLY A 302 -9.11 15.20 -0.20
N LEU A 303 -10.22 15.94 -0.26
CA LEU A 303 -10.27 17.24 -0.97
C LEU A 303 -9.32 18.27 -0.38
N ALA A 304 -9.25 18.38 0.96
CA ALA A 304 -8.34 19.30 1.62
C ALA A 304 -6.87 18.97 1.30
N ILE A 305 -6.55 17.67 1.17
CA ILE A 305 -5.20 17.24 0.78
C ILE A 305 -4.93 17.52 -0.70
N VAL A 306 -5.87 17.29 -1.60
CA VAL A 306 -5.72 17.66 -3.02
C VAL A 306 -5.47 19.18 -3.16
N LYS A 307 -6.23 20.01 -2.45
CA LYS A 307 -6.00 21.47 -2.44
C LYS A 307 -4.61 21.81 -1.92
N LEU A 308 -4.22 21.23 -0.80
CA LEU A 308 -2.92 21.50 -0.18
C LEU A 308 -1.74 21.05 -1.08
N LEU A 309 -1.83 19.89 -1.71
CA LEU A 309 -0.82 19.41 -2.68
C LEU A 309 -0.64 20.41 -3.83
N LEU A 310 -1.75 20.87 -4.43
CA LEU A 310 -1.72 21.87 -5.52
C LEU A 310 -1.17 23.21 -5.04
N ASP A 311 -1.51 23.65 -3.83
CA ASP A 311 -1.00 24.89 -3.24
C ASP A 311 0.50 24.81 -2.92
N LYS A 312 1.02 23.59 -2.70
CA LYS A 312 2.45 23.31 -2.50
C LYS A 312 3.22 23.00 -3.78
N GLY A 313 2.58 23.12 -4.95
CA GLY A 313 3.24 22.99 -6.25
C GLY A 313 3.25 21.55 -6.79
N ALA A 314 2.29 20.72 -6.40
CA ALA A 314 2.10 19.43 -7.07
C ALA A 314 1.74 19.65 -8.54
N ASP A 315 2.42 18.95 -9.45
CA ASP A 315 2.17 19.02 -10.88
C ASP A 315 0.83 18.37 -11.25
N PRO A 316 -0.18 19.14 -11.74
CA PRO A 316 -1.48 18.59 -12.10
C PRO A 316 -1.45 17.77 -13.39
N ASN A 317 -0.32 17.75 -14.13
CA ASN A 317 -0.17 17.11 -15.43
C ASN A 317 0.71 15.86 -15.39
N MET A 318 1.19 15.47 -14.22
CA MET A 318 1.99 14.25 -14.08
C MET A 318 1.21 13.03 -14.53
N GLN A 319 1.84 12.21 -15.38
CA GLN A 319 1.21 11.03 -15.97
C GLN A 319 1.74 9.73 -15.34
N LEU A 320 0.87 8.74 -15.20
CA LEU A 320 1.27 7.39 -14.81
C LEU A 320 2.08 6.69 -15.90
N PHE A 321 3.12 5.96 -15.51
CA PHE A 321 3.97 5.21 -16.47
C PHE A 321 3.44 3.80 -16.73
N PHE A 322 3.01 3.11 -15.69
CA PHE A 322 2.51 1.74 -15.78
C PHE A 322 1.14 1.60 -15.14
N LYS A 323 0.41 0.59 -15.58
CA LYS A 323 -0.77 0.11 -14.87
C LYS A 323 -0.30 -0.72 -13.68
N PRO A 324 -0.66 -0.37 -12.43
CA PRO A 324 -0.58 -1.33 -11.35
C PRO A 324 -1.40 -2.55 -11.73
N ALA A 325 -0.82 -3.75 -11.66
CA ALA A 325 -1.33 -4.99 -12.25
C ALA A 325 -2.75 -5.43 -11.82
N ASN A 326 -3.46 -4.66 -11.01
CA ASN A 326 -4.65 -5.11 -10.29
C ASN A 326 -5.79 -4.11 -10.16
N VAL A 327 -5.81 -3.09 -10.98
CA VAL A 327 -7.03 -2.28 -11.04
C VAL A 327 -7.99 -3.02 -11.98
N ARG A 328 -8.86 -3.86 -11.43
CA ARG A 328 -10.11 -4.23 -12.09
C ARG A 328 -10.92 -2.95 -12.24
N GLY A 329 -10.76 -2.27 -13.33
CA GLY A 329 -11.47 -1.05 -13.66
C GLY A 329 -11.27 -0.75 -15.11
N LEU A 330 -12.31 -0.19 -15.69
CA LEU A 330 -12.47 0.11 -17.11
C LEU A 330 -11.47 1.17 -17.65
N LEU A 331 -10.54 1.65 -16.83
CA LEU A 331 -9.55 2.64 -17.25
C LEU A 331 -8.16 2.00 -17.25
N HIS A 332 -7.57 1.84 -18.43
CA HIS A 332 -6.13 1.66 -18.52
C HIS A 332 -5.48 2.94 -18.00
N THR A 333 -4.60 2.78 -17.02
CA THR A 333 -4.10 3.95 -16.30
C THR A 333 -2.81 4.50 -16.89
N ARG A 334 -2.19 3.81 -17.87
CA ARG A 334 -0.95 4.30 -18.51
C ARG A 334 -1.17 5.65 -19.19
N GLY A 335 -0.44 6.65 -18.75
CA GLY A 335 -0.60 8.03 -19.24
C GLY A 335 -1.75 8.80 -18.60
N ALA A 336 -2.45 8.23 -17.61
CA ALA A 336 -3.52 8.95 -16.92
C ALA A 336 -2.95 10.08 -16.07
N THR A 337 -3.56 11.27 -16.18
CA THR A 337 -3.30 12.42 -15.31
C THR A 337 -4.28 12.44 -14.14
N PRO A 338 -4.01 13.24 -13.07
CA PRO A 338 -5.00 13.52 -12.03
C PRO A 338 -6.35 13.98 -12.58
N LEU A 339 -6.36 14.80 -13.66
CA LEU A 339 -7.58 15.28 -14.31
C LEU A 339 -8.38 14.13 -14.93
N ILE A 340 -7.72 13.24 -15.67
CA ILE A 340 -8.36 12.05 -16.27
C ILE A 340 -8.94 11.16 -15.17
N ARG A 341 -8.22 10.99 -14.05
CA ARG A 341 -8.70 10.19 -12.93
C ARG A 341 -9.91 10.81 -12.25
N ALA A 342 -9.89 12.13 -12.00
CA ALA A 342 -11.02 12.86 -11.44
C ALA A 342 -12.26 12.79 -12.35
N ALA A 343 -12.08 12.91 -13.67
CA ALA A 343 -13.13 12.78 -14.67
C ALA A 343 -13.76 11.37 -14.64
N PHE A 344 -12.94 10.31 -14.61
CA PHE A 344 -13.42 8.93 -14.49
C PHE A 344 -14.19 8.68 -13.20
N ASN A 345 -13.75 9.26 -12.10
CA ASN A 345 -14.40 9.13 -10.80
C ASN A 345 -15.66 10.00 -10.65
N ASN A 346 -16.01 10.81 -11.67
CA ASN A 346 -17.12 11.77 -11.62
C ASN A 346 -16.96 12.81 -10.49
N ASP A 347 -15.75 13.24 -10.22
CA ASP A 347 -15.43 14.23 -9.18
C ASP A 347 -15.37 15.65 -9.77
N ALA A 348 -16.55 16.24 -10.00
CA ALA A 348 -16.66 17.55 -10.64
C ALA A 348 -15.95 18.67 -9.87
N GLU A 349 -15.88 18.56 -8.54
CA GLU A 349 -15.20 19.55 -7.70
C GLU A 349 -13.68 19.52 -7.92
N VAL A 350 -13.10 18.30 -7.97
CA VAL A 350 -11.68 18.14 -8.24
C VAL A 350 -11.35 18.43 -9.70
N VAL A 351 -12.20 18.05 -10.66
CA VAL A 351 -12.01 18.43 -12.08
C VAL A 351 -11.87 19.94 -12.21
N LYS A 352 -12.81 20.71 -11.63
CA LYS A 352 -12.74 22.17 -11.67
C LYS A 352 -11.47 22.70 -10.98
N LEU A 353 -11.16 22.19 -9.80
CA LEU A 353 -9.98 22.61 -9.05
C LEU A 353 -8.68 22.36 -9.84
N LEU A 354 -8.54 21.19 -10.46
CA LEU A 354 -7.36 20.86 -11.27
C LEU A 354 -7.23 21.79 -12.48
N LEU A 355 -8.33 22.07 -13.20
CA LEU A 355 -8.34 23.02 -14.32
C LEU A 355 -7.98 24.44 -13.88
N ASP A 356 -8.52 24.90 -12.75
CA ASP A 356 -8.20 26.20 -12.16
C ASP A 356 -6.70 26.30 -11.76
N LYS A 357 -6.05 25.17 -11.50
CA LYS A 357 -4.63 25.04 -11.14
C LYS A 357 -3.71 24.63 -12.30
N GLY A 358 -4.20 24.70 -13.54
CA GLY A 358 -3.37 24.52 -14.74
C GLY A 358 -3.30 23.07 -15.25
N ALA A 359 -4.25 22.23 -14.89
CA ALA A 359 -4.36 20.91 -15.54
C ALA A 359 -4.69 21.08 -17.04
N ASP A 360 -3.92 20.43 -17.88
CA ASP A 360 -4.09 20.43 -19.33
C ASP A 360 -5.09 19.36 -19.76
N ALA A 361 -6.27 19.79 -20.20
CA ALA A 361 -7.33 18.90 -20.67
C ALA A 361 -7.05 18.27 -22.04
N THR A 362 -5.99 18.68 -22.74
CA THR A 362 -5.59 18.11 -24.04
C THR A 362 -4.72 16.85 -23.90
N ILE A 363 -4.18 16.60 -22.71
CA ILE A 363 -3.36 15.41 -22.47
C ILE A 363 -4.22 14.14 -22.61
N VAL A 364 -3.70 13.19 -23.36
CA VAL A 364 -4.33 11.90 -23.60
C VAL A 364 -3.54 10.75 -22.94
N MET A 365 -4.23 9.66 -22.68
CA MET A 365 -3.61 8.42 -22.21
C MET A 365 -2.87 7.70 -23.35
N ALA A 366 -2.12 6.64 -23.01
CA ALA A 366 -1.37 5.85 -24.01
C ALA A 366 -2.28 5.21 -25.08
N ASP A 367 -3.52 4.89 -24.74
CA ASP A 367 -4.54 4.41 -25.67
C ASP A 367 -5.36 5.54 -26.31
N ARG A 368 -4.87 6.77 -26.25
CA ARG A 368 -5.49 7.99 -26.76
C ARG A 368 -6.83 8.35 -26.11
N GLN A 369 -7.19 7.77 -24.99
CA GLN A 369 -8.36 8.24 -24.25
C GLN A 369 -8.13 9.66 -23.72
N THR A 370 -9.10 10.56 -23.95
CA THR A 370 -9.15 11.93 -23.42
C THR A 370 -9.88 11.95 -22.08
N PRO A 371 -9.83 13.07 -21.33
CA PRO A 371 -10.66 13.25 -20.14
C PRO A 371 -12.16 13.03 -20.40
N ILE A 372 -12.66 13.33 -21.63
CA ILE A 372 -14.06 13.09 -22.01
C ILE A 372 -14.36 11.60 -22.13
N HIS A 373 -13.47 10.82 -22.73
CA HIS A 373 -13.59 9.35 -22.73
C HIS A 373 -13.62 8.80 -21.30
N ALA A 374 -12.80 9.34 -20.40
CA ALA A 374 -12.77 8.94 -19.01
C ALA A 374 -14.13 9.18 -18.29
N VAL A 375 -14.79 10.32 -18.51
CA VAL A 375 -16.16 10.57 -18.00
C VAL A 375 -17.10 9.47 -18.45
N LEU A 376 -17.06 9.12 -19.74
CA LEU A 376 -17.99 8.15 -20.35
C LEU A 376 -17.62 6.70 -20.02
N ALA A 377 -16.36 6.40 -19.78
CA ALA A 377 -15.92 5.09 -19.27
C ALA A 377 -16.27 4.92 -17.78
N GLY A 378 -16.34 6.01 -17.03
CA GLY A 378 -16.65 6.05 -15.60
C GLY A 378 -18.12 5.71 -15.28
N ARG A 379 -18.49 5.94 -14.02
CA ARG A 379 -19.84 5.67 -13.51
C ARG A 379 -20.72 6.91 -13.37
N ALA A 380 -20.33 8.02 -14.00
CA ALA A 380 -21.11 9.25 -13.96
C ALA A 380 -22.53 9.01 -14.49
N PRO A 381 -23.61 9.41 -13.79
CA PRO A 381 -24.93 9.46 -14.38
C PRO A 381 -24.98 10.50 -15.49
N GLU A 382 -25.88 10.32 -16.47
CA GLU A 382 -25.91 11.16 -17.68
C GLU A 382 -25.93 12.67 -17.40
N PRO A 383 -26.74 13.21 -16.47
CA PRO A 383 -26.72 14.67 -16.21
C PRO A 383 -25.35 15.19 -15.73
N ALA A 384 -24.67 14.41 -14.90
CA ALA A 384 -23.32 14.76 -14.42
C ALA A 384 -22.28 14.65 -15.54
N ALA A 385 -22.39 13.62 -16.40
CA ALA A 385 -21.54 13.47 -17.57
C ALA A 385 -21.68 14.67 -18.53
N VAL A 386 -22.91 15.16 -18.77
CA VAL A 386 -23.18 16.35 -19.61
C VAL A 386 -22.41 17.56 -19.08
N GLU A 387 -22.48 17.84 -17.78
CA GLU A 387 -21.80 19.01 -17.18
C GLU A 387 -20.28 18.88 -17.17
N LEU A 388 -19.77 17.69 -16.88
CA LEU A 388 -18.33 17.41 -16.94
C LEU A 388 -17.79 17.56 -18.37
N ILE A 389 -18.48 17.01 -19.37
CA ILE A 389 -18.06 17.10 -20.78
C ILE A 389 -18.04 18.55 -21.24
N LYS A 390 -19.05 19.37 -20.89
CA LYS A 390 -19.04 20.81 -21.18
C LYS A 390 -17.83 21.51 -20.57
N THR A 391 -17.53 21.18 -19.31
CA THR A 391 -16.40 21.78 -18.58
C THR A 391 -15.08 21.42 -19.23
N LEU A 392 -14.88 20.15 -19.55
CA LEU A 392 -13.64 19.64 -20.16
C LEU A 392 -13.46 20.16 -21.59
N GLN A 393 -14.53 20.18 -22.41
CA GLN A 393 -14.50 20.73 -23.76
C GLN A 393 -14.14 22.22 -23.76
N LYS A 394 -14.71 22.99 -22.83
CA LYS A 394 -14.36 24.41 -22.65
C LYS A 394 -12.90 24.61 -22.26
N ALA A 395 -12.32 23.65 -21.55
CA ALA A 395 -10.91 23.61 -21.17
C ALA A 395 -9.98 23.10 -22.27
N GLY A 396 -10.52 22.73 -23.46
CA GLY A 396 -9.74 22.32 -24.63
C GLY A 396 -9.68 20.81 -24.86
N ALA A 397 -10.37 19.98 -24.08
CA ALA A 397 -10.39 18.54 -24.34
C ALA A 397 -10.98 18.25 -25.73
N ASP A 398 -10.25 17.45 -26.53
CA ASP A 398 -10.70 17.12 -27.88
C ASP A 398 -11.84 16.09 -27.85
N VAL A 399 -12.94 16.44 -28.52
CA VAL A 399 -14.15 15.62 -28.64
C VAL A 399 -14.09 14.64 -29.83
N ASN A 400 -13.16 14.84 -30.76
CA ASN A 400 -13.02 14.07 -31.99
C ASN A 400 -11.95 12.96 -31.90
N THR A 401 -11.18 12.93 -30.85
CA THR A 401 -10.17 11.90 -30.66
C THR A 401 -10.78 10.51 -30.74
N VAL A 402 -10.15 9.63 -31.52
CA VAL A 402 -10.48 8.20 -31.57
C VAL A 402 -9.55 7.47 -30.61
N ALA A 403 -10.13 6.96 -29.53
CA ALA A 403 -9.39 6.11 -28.59
C ALA A 403 -9.05 4.77 -29.23
N LEU A 404 -7.95 4.16 -28.79
CA LEU A 404 -7.48 2.87 -29.28
C LEU A 404 -8.17 1.72 -28.54
N ILE A 405 -8.24 0.55 -29.19
CA ILE A 405 -8.76 -0.66 -28.56
C ILE A 405 -7.82 -1.12 -27.47
N ASN A 406 -8.39 -1.43 -26.32
CA ASN A 406 -7.67 -1.99 -25.24
C ASN A 406 -8.05 -3.47 -25.07
N HIS A 407 -7.07 -4.37 -25.19
CA HIS A 407 -7.29 -5.79 -25.02
C HIS A 407 -7.70 -6.13 -23.57
N GLY A 408 -8.88 -6.72 -23.42
CA GLY A 408 -9.43 -7.21 -22.15
C GLY A 408 -10.53 -6.35 -21.54
N GLU A 409 -10.91 -5.23 -22.16
CA GLU A 409 -12.02 -4.41 -21.68
C GLU A 409 -13.26 -4.49 -22.60
N GLU A 410 -14.42 -4.25 -22.01
CA GLU A 410 -15.70 -4.24 -22.74
C GLU A 410 -15.83 -3.09 -23.74
N ILE A 411 -14.91 -2.12 -23.77
CA ILE A 411 -14.94 -0.96 -24.62
C ILE A 411 -13.87 -1.09 -25.70
N ARG A 412 -14.30 -1.30 -26.92
CA ARG A 412 -13.46 -1.26 -28.11
C ARG A 412 -13.30 0.19 -28.48
N GLY A 413 -12.17 0.76 -28.50
CA GLY A 413 -11.82 2.10 -28.95
C GLY A 413 -12.97 2.96 -29.51
N GLY A 414 -12.65 4.02 -30.22
CA GLY A 414 -13.66 4.86 -30.85
C GLY A 414 -13.76 6.26 -30.24
N THR A 415 -14.66 7.09 -30.78
CA THR A 415 -14.87 8.46 -30.30
C THR A 415 -15.76 8.51 -29.05
N ALA A 416 -15.81 9.66 -28.39
CA ALA A 416 -16.75 9.92 -27.30
C ALA A 416 -18.20 9.55 -27.64
N LEU A 417 -18.60 9.68 -28.93
CA LEU A 417 -19.95 9.31 -29.37
C LEU A 417 -20.20 7.81 -29.28
N HIS A 418 -19.23 6.96 -29.60
CA HIS A 418 -19.34 5.50 -29.44
C HIS A 418 -19.59 5.12 -27.98
N TYR A 419 -18.87 5.75 -27.06
CA TYR A 419 -19.07 5.55 -25.61
C TYR A 419 -20.44 6.02 -25.15
N ALA A 420 -20.92 7.18 -25.63
CA ALA A 420 -22.25 7.71 -25.30
C ALA A 420 -23.37 6.78 -25.78
N VAL A 421 -23.25 6.22 -27.00
CA VAL A 421 -24.21 5.23 -27.53
C VAL A 421 -24.26 3.98 -26.65
N ARG A 422 -23.12 3.44 -26.26
CA ARG A 422 -23.07 2.26 -25.38
C ARG A 422 -23.68 2.50 -24.01
N LYS A 423 -23.48 3.68 -23.47
CA LYS A 423 -24.09 4.11 -22.20
C LYS A 423 -25.56 4.46 -22.36
N ARG A 424 -26.07 4.60 -23.60
CA ARG A 424 -27.42 5.05 -23.91
C ARG A 424 -27.68 6.47 -23.41
N TYR A 425 -26.68 7.32 -23.42
CA TYR A 425 -26.72 8.69 -22.93
C TYR A 425 -27.17 9.63 -24.04
N LYS A 426 -28.49 9.80 -24.19
CA LYS A 426 -29.10 10.57 -25.28
C LYS A 426 -28.77 12.06 -25.21
N GLU A 427 -28.75 12.64 -24.03
CA GLU A 427 -28.39 14.05 -23.85
C GLU A 427 -26.91 14.30 -24.11
N VAL A 428 -26.03 13.35 -23.78
CA VAL A 428 -24.63 13.42 -24.17
C VAL A 428 -24.46 13.31 -25.68
N MET A 429 -25.20 12.44 -26.38
CA MET A 429 -25.18 12.33 -27.84
C MET A 429 -25.55 13.68 -28.50
N LYS A 430 -26.64 14.32 -28.03
CA LYS A 430 -27.06 15.65 -28.49
C LYS A 430 -25.99 16.71 -28.21
N LEU A 431 -25.40 16.67 -27.02
CA LEU A 431 -24.34 17.58 -26.63
C LEU A 431 -23.12 17.44 -27.57
N LEU A 432 -22.65 16.22 -27.78
CA LEU A 432 -21.50 15.95 -28.66
C LEU A 432 -21.79 16.43 -30.09
N ALA A 433 -22.98 16.14 -30.63
CA ALA A 433 -23.39 16.65 -31.95
C ALA A 433 -23.39 18.19 -32.02
N SER A 434 -23.75 18.89 -30.93
CA SER A 434 -23.69 20.35 -30.87
C SER A 434 -22.29 20.93 -31.00
N PHE A 435 -21.25 20.15 -30.69
CA PHE A 435 -19.86 20.51 -30.90
C PHE A 435 -19.38 20.32 -32.34
N LYS A 436 -20.28 19.92 -33.26
CA LYS A 436 -19.99 19.67 -34.67
C LYS A 436 -18.94 18.59 -34.90
N ILE A 437 -19.02 17.52 -34.13
CA ILE A 437 -18.16 16.34 -34.33
C ILE A 437 -18.53 15.61 -35.61
N ASP A 438 -17.61 14.78 -36.13
CA ASP A 438 -17.94 13.83 -37.19
C ASP A 438 -18.79 12.67 -36.61
N LEU A 439 -20.08 12.68 -36.90
CA LEU A 439 -21.03 11.68 -36.42
C LEU A 439 -20.82 10.30 -37.06
N ASP A 440 -20.17 10.28 -38.21
CA ASP A 440 -19.85 9.09 -39.00
C ASP A 440 -18.38 8.67 -38.85
N ALA A 441 -17.64 9.26 -37.89
CA ALA A 441 -16.27 8.87 -37.61
C ALA A 441 -16.20 7.39 -37.21
N PRO A 442 -15.33 6.59 -37.85
CA PRO A 442 -15.17 5.18 -37.52
C PRO A 442 -14.31 5.01 -36.26
N ASP A 443 -14.53 3.91 -35.56
CA ASP A 443 -13.56 3.39 -34.60
C ASP A 443 -12.40 2.68 -35.33
N GLN A 444 -11.52 2.00 -34.60
CA GLN A 444 -10.40 1.26 -35.19
C GLN A 444 -10.82 0.06 -36.05
N ASP A 445 -11.99 -0.52 -35.80
CA ASP A 445 -12.55 -1.62 -36.57
C ASP A 445 -13.37 -1.12 -37.78
N GLY A 446 -13.41 0.19 -38.01
CA GLY A 446 -14.17 0.83 -39.08
C GLY A 446 -15.66 0.98 -38.78
N LEU A 447 -16.09 0.74 -37.53
CA LEU A 447 -17.49 0.86 -37.14
C LEU A 447 -17.81 2.30 -36.73
N THR A 448 -18.99 2.78 -37.13
CA THR A 448 -19.52 4.08 -36.69
C THR A 448 -20.34 3.95 -35.41
N ALA A 449 -20.64 5.07 -34.76
CA ALA A 449 -21.55 5.09 -33.62
C ALA A 449 -22.94 4.53 -33.98
N LEU A 450 -23.38 4.69 -35.22
CA LEU A 450 -24.65 4.12 -35.72
C LEU A 450 -24.57 2.57 -35.82
N ASP A 451 -23.43 2.00 -36.21
CA ASP A 451 -23.23 0.54 -36.23
C ASP A 451 -23.33 -0.05 -34.82
N TYR A 452 -22.82 0.65 -33.79
CA TYR A 452 -22.93 0.24 -32.39
C TYR A 452 -24.40 0.08 -31.93
N THR A 453 -25.35 0.81 -32.53
CA THR A 453 -26.78 0.64 -32.19
C THR A 453 -27.36 -0.65 -32.75
N GLN A 454 -26.70 -1.27 -33.73
CA GLN A 454 -27.17 -2.48 -34.41
C GLN A 454 -26.39 -3.73 -34.02
N SER A 455 -25.25 -3.57 -33.29
CA SER A 455 -24.39 -4.68 -32.95
C SER A 455 -25.10 -5.70 -32.07
N ARG A 456 -25.23 -6.89 -32.61
CA ARG A 456 -25.67 -8.08 -31.89
C ARG A 456 -24.54 -8.54 -31.00
N GLY A 457 -24.68 -8.29 -29.72
CA GLY A 457 -23.92 -8.96 -28.67
C GLY A 457 -22.40 -8.83 -28.71
N PHE A 458 -21.86 -8.28 -27.66
CA PHE A 458 -20.46 -8.04 -27.39
C PHE A 458 -19.62 -9.34 -27.23
N MET A 459 -20.25 -10.49 -27.00
CA MET A 459 -19.61 -11.78 -26.82
C MET A 459 -20.23 -12.81 -27.75
N PRO A 460 -19.46 -13.55 -28.57
CA PRO A 460 -19.99 -14.58 -29.46
C PRO A 460 -20.80 -15.68 -28.76
N PHE A 461 -20.60 -15.89 -27.47
CA PHE A 461 -21.32 -16.88 -26.66
C PHE A 461 -22.51 -16.29 -25.87
N MET A 462 -22.67 -14.96 -25.81
CA MET A 462 -23.82 -14.28 -25.21
C MET A 462 -24.79 -13.73 -26.28
N ALA A 463 -24.80 -14.31 -27.46
CA ALA A 463 -25.61 -13.89 -28.61
C ALA A 463 -27.16 -13.99 -28.41
N LEU A 464 -27.61 -14.29 -27.21
CA LEU A 464 -29.01 -14.35 -26.85
C LEU A 464 -29.49 -13.00 -26.31
N GLN A 465 -30.12 -12.22 -27.18
CA GLN A 465 -30.96 -11.06 -26.85
C GLN A 465 -30.24 -9.80 -26.37
N THR A 466 -29.43 -9.18 -27.22
CA THR A 466 -29.11 -7.76 -27.02
C THR A 466 -30.31 -6.89 -27.40
N PRO A 467 -30.76 -5.98 -26.50
CA PRO A 467 -31.79 -5.02 -26.89
C PRO A 467 -31.24 -4.17 -28.04
N GLN A 468 -31.99 -4.07 -29.12
CA GLN A 468 -31.70 -3.12 -30.19
C GLN A 468 -31.83 -1.71 -29.61
N PHE A 469 -30.75 -0.89 -29.77
CA PHE A 469 -30.76 0.52 -29.37
C PHE A 469 -31.56 1.35 -30.42
N LYS A 470 -32.85 1.05 -30.60
CA LYS A 470 -33.70 1.67 -31.65
C LYS A 470 -33.82 3.19 -31.48
N ASP A 471 -33.99 3.63 -30.25
CA ASP A 471 -34.13 5.04 -29.94
C ASP A 471 -32.86 5.82 -30.17
N GLU A 472 -31.72 5.22 -29.80
CA GLU A 472 -30.40 5.80 -30.02
C GLU A 472 -30.07 5.86 -31.52
N ALA A 473 -30.42 4.83 -32.29
CA ALA A 473 -30.31 4.82 -33.74
C ALA A 473 -31.16 5.89 -34.40
N ALA A 474 -32.41 6.07 -33.93
CA ALA A 474 -33.29 7.12 -34.43
C ALA A 474 -32.71 8.51 -34.14
N LEU A 475 -32.27 8.72 -32.92
CA LEU A 475 -31.61 9.98 -32.50
C LEU A 475 -30.38 10.29 -33.32
N LEU A 476 -29.49 9.32 -33.55
CA LEU A 476 -28.29 9.54 -34.36
C LEU A 476 -28.61 9.98 -35.78
N ARG A 477 -29.64 9.36 -36.42
CA ARG A 477 -30.11 9.76 -37.75
C ARG A 477 -30.73 11.16 -37.77
N GLU A 478 -31.51 11.49 -36.73
CA GLU A 478 -32.04 12.84 -36.54
C GLU A 478 -30.91 13.88 -36.40
N LEU A 479 -29.84 13.54 -35.70
CA LEU A 479 -28.66 14.39 -35.56
C LEU A 479 -27.82 14.48 -36.84
N GLY A 480 -28.01 13.61 -37.85
CA GLY A 480 -27.34 13.66 -39.13
C GLY A 480 -26.35 12.53 -39.42
N ALA A 481 -26.28 11.50 -38.59
CA ALA A 481 -25.46 10.32 -38.89
C ALA A 481 -26.03 9.54 -40.07
N THR A 482 -25.19 9.25 -41.06
CA THR A 482 -25.65 8.68 -42.33
C THR A 482 -25.02 7.33 -42.69
N LYS A 483 -23.81 7.06 -42.18
CA LYS A 483 -23.03 5.89 -42.60
C LYS A 483 -23.28 4.69 -41.70
N LEU A 484 -23.69 3.59 -42.33
CA LEU A 484 -23.61 2.24 -41.83
C LEU A 484 -22.57 1.51 -42.66
N LEU A 485 -21.49 1.06 -42.06
CA LEU A 485 -20.36 0.47 -42.80
C LEU A 485 -20.53 -1.03 -43.05
N ALA A 486 -21.36 -1.76 -42.29
CA ALA A 486 -21.50 -3.20 -42.51
C ALA A 486 -22.94 -3.70 -42.29
N LYS A 487 -23.46 -4.47 -43.29
CA LYS A 487 -24.70 -5.26 -43.12
C LYS A 487 -24.55 -6.40 -42.09
N ASN A 488 -23.34 -6.91 -41.91
CA ASN A 488 -22.94 -7.89 -40.91
C ASN A 488 -21.45 -7.67 -40.62
N PRO A 489 -21.06 -6.94 -39.57
CA PRO A 489 -19.65 -6.83 -39.20
C PRO A 489 -19.14 -8.23 -38.87
N VAL A 490 -18.25 -8.76 -39.71
CA VAL A 490 -17.44 -9.92 -39.39
C VAL A 490 -16.35 -9.40 -38.47
N TRP A 491 -16.46 -9.74 -37.18
CA TRP A 491 -15.43 -9.40 -36.24
C TRP A 491 -14.12 -10.09 -36.65
N PRO A 492 -13.09 -9.37 -37.04
CA PRO A 492 -11.80 -9.99 -37.24
C PRO A 492 -11.39 -10.63 -35.92
N VAL A 493 -10.98 -11.90 -35.97
CA VAL A 493 -10.25 -12.53 -34.87
C VAL A 493 -8.93 -11.77 -34.79
N LEU A 494 -8.91 -10.72 -33.98
CA LEU A 494 -7.73 -9.91 -33.80
C LEU A 494 -6.68 -10.76 -33.09
N GLY A 495 -5.64 -11.15 -33.85
CA GLY A 495 -4.37 -11.47 -33.26
C GLY A 495 -3.87 -10.27 -32.44
N PRO A 496 -2.90 -10.47 -31.55
CA PRO A 496 -2.31 -9.36 -30.81
C PRO A 496 -1.89 -8.27 -31.80
N PRO A 497 -2.17 -6.98 -31.54
CA PRO A 497 -1.81 -5.92 -32.45
C PRO A 497 -0.30 -5.97 -32.67
N GLN A 498 0.10 -6.27 -33.90
CA GLN A 498 1.46 -6.04 -34.37
C GLN A 498 1.58 -4.55 -34.69
N GLY A 499 1.44 -3.72 -33.70
CA GLY A 499 1.64 -2.29 -33.79
C GLY A 499 2.69 -1.90 -32.79
N VAL A 500 3.78 -1.37 -33.28
CA VAL A 500 4.71 -0.57 -32.49
C VAL A 500 3.85 0.44 -31.73
N TRP A 501 3.80 0.29 -30.41
CA TRP A 501 3.23 1.30 -29.54
C TRP A 501 3.99 2.59 -29.87
N PRO A 502 3.33 3.67 -30.26
CA PRO A 502 4.05 4.90 -30.43
C PRO A 502 4.77 5.17 -29.11
N ASP A 503 6.07 5.42 -29.18
CA ASP A 503 6.89 5.89 -28.08
C ASP A 503 6.45 7.31 -27.69
N ILE A 504 5.20 7.43 -27.25
CA ILE A 504 4.67 8.67 -26.70
C ILE A 504 4.93 8.56 -25.19
N TRP A 505 6.19 8.77 -24.82
CA TRP A 505 6.53 9.14 -23.48
C TRP A 505 6.03 10.56 -23.22
N PRO A 506 5.49 10.82 -22.02
CA PRO A 506 5.22 12.20 -21.65
C PRO A 506 6.53 12.99 -21.80
N VAL A 507 6.40 14.20 -22.32
CA VAL A 507 7.52 15.14 -22.48
C VAL A 507 8.03 15.49 -21.08
N GLY A 508 9.11 14.85 -20.70
CA GLY A 508 9.81 15.01 -19.44
C GLY A 508 10.68 13.78 -19.24
N GLU A 509 11.99 13.95 -19.40
CA GLU A 509 12.94 12.91 -19.04
C GLU A 509 12.66 12.50 -17.59
N PRO A 510 12.70 11.18 -17.25
CA PRO A 510 12.66 10.76 -15.87
C PRO A 510 13.77 11.51 -15.15
N ARG A 511 13.41 12.32 -14.16
CA ARG A 511 14.39 13.06 -13.36
C ARG A 511 15.31 12.05 -12.72
N VAL A 512 16.61 12.27 -12.86
CA VAL A 512 17.75 11.42 -12.56
C VAL A 512 17.87 11.10 -11.05
N HIS A 513 16.86 10.45 -10.48
CA HIS A 513 16.95 9.77 -9.20
C HIS A 513 16.09 8.51 -9.24
N ASP A 514 16.37 7.67 -10.24
CA ASP A 514 15.80 6.34 -10.29
C ASP A 514 16.87 5.31 -9.84
N PRO A 515 16.89 4.90 -8.58
CA PRO A 515 17.77 3.83 -8.14
C PRO A 515 17.33 2.46 -8.67
N VAL A 516 16.15 2.35 -9.31
CA VAL A 516 15.55 1.08 -9.72
C VAL A 516 15.84 0.74 -11.17
N TYR A 517 16.05 1.72 -12.06
CA TYR A 517 16.26 1.47 -13.49
C TYR A 517 17.71 1.20 -13.89
N HIS A 518 18.70 1.38 -13.01
CA HIS A 518 20.11 1.08 -13.31
C HIS A 518 20.59 -0.30 -12.80
N ARG A 519 19.67 -1.24 -12.56
CA ARG A 519 20.09 -2.64 -12.48
C ARG A 519 19.99 -3.24 -13.87
N GLU A 520 20.95 -2.88 -14.72
CA GLU A 520 21.29 -3.71 -15.87
C GLU A 520 21.64 -5.11 -15.36
N SER A 521 21.09 -6.07 -16.05
CA SER A 521 21.44 -7.48 -15.94
C SER A 521 22.95 -7.69 -16.00
N ASP A 522 23.56 -8.07 -14.88
CA ASP A 522 24.78 -8.89 -14.88
C ASP A 522 24.42 -10.33 -14.46
#